data_94f18b6d2102c12d8d61012cdcafddc2
#
_entry.id   94f18b6d2102c12d8d61012cdcafddc2
#
_cell.length_a   1.000
_cell.length_b   1.000
_cell.length_c   1.000
_cell.angle_alpha   90.00
_cell.angle_beta   90.00
_cell.angle_gamma   90.00
#
_symmetry.space_group_name_H-M   'P 1'
#
loop_
_entity.id
_entity.type
_entity.pdbx_description
1 polymer ?
#
loop_
_entity_poly.entity_id
_entity_poly.type
_entity_poly.pdbx_seq_one_letter_code
_entity_poly.pdbx_strand_id
1 'polypeptide(L)'
;MNALDCLILADDLTGACDAAAVFARRGRRTSVPLSADACLAGAEVIALNTETRDASPGEIRRQVAAAAQWAAALRPHTIFKKIDSTLRGQAGVEIVAAMEAFGCEAALMCPAFPKMNRTVEAGWLRVAGVGKFVPVEIVAYLRAQGVGGCAHAAVEGVEKALAAGAKLIALDAACDDDLDRIAAAGAATGRRILWVGSAGLAGALARRLAVSGTAAKMVRPAGPVLFCIGSDHAATLAQQAALVRERRARLVETRVEIRAALEDGAHALLRIPRGRFRAAELWDLLAGAPAAALALSGGDTAALVCRAAGAERIDLDGEILPGVPCGAIRGGGFDGMAVATKSGGFGGEDALIEVADYFTCPNR
;
A
#
# COMPACT_ATOMS: atom_id res chain seq x y z
N MET A 1 -7.54 22.86 12.46
CA MET A 1 -6.91 21.58 12.05
C MET A 1 -5.76 21.93 11.12
N ASN A 2 -4.56 21.41 11.34
CA ASN A 2 -3.47 21.58 10.38
C ASN A 2 -3.88 20.93 9.06
N ALA A 3 -3.50 21.52 7.94
CA ALA A 3 -3.77 20.94 6.62
C ALA A 3 -3.09 19.57 6.50
N LEU A 4 -3.73 18.64 5.79
CA LEU A 4 -3.19 17.31 5.56
C LEU A 4 -2.03 17.39 4.56
N ASP A 5 -0.87 16.83 4.88
CA ASP A 5 0.29 16.85 3.99
C ASP A 5 0.02 16.02 2.72
N CYS A 6 -0.54 14.82 2.88
CA CYS A 6 -0.86 13.96 1.75
C CYS A 6 -2.12 13.13 2.00
N LEU A 7 -2.99 13.09 1.00
CA LEU A 7 -4.08 12.13 0.87
C LEU A 7 -3.70 11.10 -0.19
N ILE A 8 -3.71 9.82 0.18
CA ILE A 8 -3.44 8.70 -0.71
C ILE A 8 -4.75 7.97 -0.98
N LEU A 9 -5.05 7.70 -2.25
CA LEU A 9 -6.16 6.85 -2.70
C LEU A 9 -5.56 5.58 -3.27
N ALA A 10 -5.77 4.44 -2.64
CA ALA A 10 -5.25 3.15 -3.08
C ALA A 10 -6.39 2.19 -3.45
N ASP A 11 -6.14 1.37 -4.44
CA ASP A 11 -7.08 0.38 -4.97
C ASP A 11 -7.20 -0.88 -4.09
N ASP A 12 -6.23 -1.11 -3.18
CA ASP A 12 -6.28 -2.17 -2.15
C ASP A 12 -5.60 -1.74 -0.84
N LEU A 13 -5.89 -2.46 0.25
CA LEU A 13 -5.40 -2.11 1.58
C LEU A 13 -3.87 -2.23 1.70
N THR A 14 -3.27 -3.27 1.13
CA THR A 14 -1.80 -3.42 1.18
C THR A 14 -1.10 -2.32 0.39
N GLY A 15 -1.70 -1.85 -0.70
CA GLY A 15 -1.22 -0.69 -1.45
C GLY A 15 -1.36 0.61 -0.67
N ALA A 16 -2.45 0.80 0.07
CA ALA A 16 -2.63 1.96 0.96
C ALA A 16 -1.52 2.00 2.01
N CYS A 17 -1.30 0.88 2.72
CA CYS A 17 -0.24 0.78 3.70
C CYS A 17 1.15 1.00 3.09
N ASP A 18 1.46 0.38 1.94
CA ASP A 18 2.74 0.47 1.23
C ASP A 18 3.09 1.92 0.85
N ALA A 19 2.15 2.64 0.22
CA ALA A 19 2.40 4.03 -0.15
C ALA A 19 2.43 4.99 1.04
N ALA A 20 1.75 4.68 2.14
CA ALA A 20 1.70 5.52 3.32
C ALA A 20 2.91 5.33 4.25
N ALA A 21 3.44 4.11 4.34
CA ALA A 21 4.56 3.78 5.22
C ALA A 21 5.83 4.60 4.94
N VAL A 22 6.06 5.00 3.68
CA VAL A 22 7.21 5.83 3.31
C VAL A 22 7.15 7.22 3.94
N PHE A 23 5.95 7.75 4.21
CA PHE A 23 5.75 9.01 4.94
C PHE A 23 5.95 8.81 6.45
N ALA A 24 5.47 7.69 7.00
CA ALA A 24 5.70 7.34 8.40
C ALA A 24 7.20 7.25 8.71
N ARG A 25 8.01 6.66 7.83
CA ARG A 25 9.48 6.65 7.93
C ARG A 25 10.12 8.03 7.97
N ARG A 26 9.42 9.07 7.47
CA ARG A 26 9.86 10.48 7.54
C ARG A 26 9.33 11.20 8.78
N GLY A 27 8.78 10.45 9.74
CA GLY A 27 8.25 10.97 10.98
C GLY A 27 6.84 11.57 10.87
N ARG A 28 6.10 11.32 9.78
CA ARG A 28 4.72 11.78 9.64
C ARG A 28 3.76 10.85 10.36
N ARG A 29 2.82 11.40 11.12
CA ARG A 29 1.72 10.62 11.70
C ARG A 29 0.81 10.17 10.56
N THR A 30 0.85 8.87 10.31
CA THR A 30 0.26 8.27 9.11
C THR A 30 -0.76 7.23 9.50
N SER A 31 -2.00 7.36 9.00
CA SER A 31 -3.10 6.46 9.33
C SER A 31 -3.81 5.96 8.07
N VAL A 32 -4.24 4.72 8.12
CA VAL A 32 -5.06 4.05 7.11
C VAL A 32 -6.41 3.73 7.75
N PRO A 33 -7.45 4.56 7.53
CA PRO A 33 -8.79 4.28 8.07
C PRO A 33 -9.39 3.03 7.43
N LEU A 34 -10.09 2.25 8.23
CA LEU A 34 -10.79 1.02 7.86
C LEU A 34 -12.31 1.15 8.07
N SER A 35 -12.73 2.19 8.78
CA SER A 35 -14.13 2.54 8.97
C SER A 35 -14.35 4.03 8.75
N ALA A 36 -15.59 4.43 8.43
CA ALA A 36 -15.95 5.84 8.24
C ALA A 36 -15.83 6.66 9.54
N ASP A 37 -15.98 6.01 10.69
CA ASP A 37 -15.98 6.63 12.03
C ASP A 37 -14.58 6.64 12.67
N ALA A 38 -13.53 6.21 11.94
CA ALA A 38 -12.17 6.16 12.46
C ALA A 38 -11.71 7.54 12.95
N CYS A 39 -11.22 7.61 14.19
CA CYS A 39 -10.62 8.83 14.72
C CYS A 39 -9.25 9.07 14.09
N LEU A 40 -9.13 10.10 13.24
CA LEU A 40 -7.90 10.47 12.54
C LEU A 40 -7.28 11.78 13.08
N ALA A 41 -7.62 12.14 14.31
CA ALA A 41 -7.12 13.36 14.94
C ALA A 41 -5.58 13.39 14.97
N GLY A 42 -5.02 14.44 14.36
CA GLY A 42 -3.58 14.62 14.29
C GLY A 42 -2.85 13.85 13.20
N ALA A 43 -3.52 13.08 12.35
CA ALA A 43 -2.90 12.48 11.18
C ALA A 43 -2.42 13.57 10.20
N GLU A 44 -1.20 13.42 9.69
CA GLU A 44 -0.58 14.29 8.69
C GLU A 44 -0.65 13.66 7.30
N VAL A 45 -0.75 12.33 7.24
CA VAL A 45 -0.95 11.55 6.02
C VAL A 45 -2.07 10.54 6.25
N ILE A 46 -3.01 10.48 5.32
CA ILE A 46 -4.12 9.53 5.34
C ILE A 46 -4.12 8.75 4.05
N ALA A 47 -4.21 7.42 4.13
CA ALA A 47 -4.35 6.56 2.96
C ALA A 47 -5.68 5.80 2.99
N LEU A 48 -6.53 6.09 2.01
CA LEU A 48 -7.82 5.45 1.83
C LEU A 48 -7.70 4.22 0.95
N ASN A 49 -8.20 3.09 1.43
CA ASN A 49 -8.43 1.91 0.62
C ASN A 49 -9.80 2.03 -0.06
N THR A 50 -9.84 2.16 -1.37
CA THR A 50 -11.08 2.28 -2.15
C THR A 50 -11.65 0.93 -2.58
N GLU A 51 -10.93 -0.18 -2.37
CA GLU A 51 -11.33 -1.54 -2.78
C GLU A 51 -11.75 -1.62 -4.27
N THR A 52 -11.05 -0.91 -5.15
CA THR A 52 -11.45 -0.72 -6.55
C THR A 52 -10.66 -1.57 -7.56
N ARG A 53 -9.69 -2.37 -7.13
CA ARG A 53 -8.81 -3.13 -8.04
C ARG A 53 -9.57 -4.02 -9.02
N ASP A 54 -10.57 -4.74 -8.55
CA ASP A 54 -11.39 -5.67 -9.34
C ASP A 54 -12.81 -5.10 -9.59
N ALA A 55 -13.04 -3.81 -9.31
CA ALA A 55 -14.35 -3.17 -9.42
C ALA A 55 -14.69 -2.77 -10.86
N SER A 56 -15.97 -2.63 -11.15
CA SER A 56 -16.44 -2.09 -12.43
C SER A 56 -16.14 -0.59 -12.55
N PRO A 57 -16.02 -0.03 -13.76
CA PRO A 57 -15.82 1.40 -13.97
C PRO A 57 -16.83 2.30 -13.24
N GLY A 58 -18.09 1.88 -13.17
CA GLY A 58 -19.13 2.61 -12.45
C GLY A 58 -18.91 2.61 -10.93
N GLU A 59 -18.49 1.48 -10.37
CA GLU A 59 -18.15 1.35 -8.96
C GLU A 59 -16.92 2.19 -8.62
N ILE A 60 -15.86 2.12 -9.43
CA ILE A 60 -14.65 2.94 -9.27
C ILE A 60 -15.01 4.42 -9.13
N ARG A 61 -15.83 4.96 -10.06
CA ARG A 61 -16.24 6.37 -10.00
C ARG A 61 -17.01 6.71 -8.71
N ARG A 62 -17.91 5.82 -8.27
CA ARG A 62 -18.65 6.03 -7.02
C ARG A 62 -17.73 6.06 -5.80
N GLN A 63 -16.83 5.08 -5.70
CA GLN A 63 -15.90 4.98 -4.56
C GLN A 63 -14.93 6.16 -4.50
N VAL A 64 -14.37 6.55 -5.65
CA VAL A 64 -13.46 7.71 -5.72
C VAL A 64 -14.21 9.02 -5.39
N ALA A 65 -15.44 9.19 -5.88
CA ALA A 65 -16.25 10.37 -5.55
C ALA A 65 -16.59 10.41 -4.05
N ALA A 66 -16.96 9.27 -3.45
CA ALA A 66 -17.20 9.16 -2.01
C ALA A 66 -15.95 9.50 -1.19
N ALA A 67 -14.77 9.01 -1.61
CA ALA A 67 -13.49 9.34 -0.98
C ALA A 67 -13.18 10.84 -1.08
N ALA A 68 -13.45 11.47 -2.22
CA ALA A 68 -13.24 12.91 -2.40
C ALA A 68 -14.19 13.73 -1.53
N GLN A 69 -15.47 13.34 -1.45
CA GLN A 69 -16.46 13.99 -0.58
C GLN A 69 -16.05 13.87 0.90
N TRP A 70 -15.65 12.70 1.33
CA TRP A 70 -15.15 12.47 2.68
C TRP A 70 -13.93 13.33 3.00
N ALA A 71 -12.99 13.45 2.06
CA ALA A 71 -11.75 14.20 2.23
C ALA A 71 -11.89 15.72 2.03
N ALA A 72 -13.04 16.22 1.61
CA ALA A 72 -13.20 17.65 1.23
C ALA A 72 -12.81 18.62 2.35
N ALA A 73 -13.12 18.30 3.62
CA ALA A 73 -12.78 19.12 4.77
C ALA A 73 -11.29 19.06 5.17
N LEU A 74 -10.54 18.05 4.72
CA LEU A 74 -9.15 17.83 5.10
C LEU A 74 -8.15 18.72 4.35
N ARG A 75 -8.54 19.27 3.21
CA ARG A 75 -7.73 20.16 2.36
C ARG A 75 -6.29 19.64 2.15
N PRO A 76 -6.11 18.47 1.55
CA PRO A 76 -4.79 17.89 1.36
C PRO A 76 -3.91 18.75 0.45
N HIS A 77 -2.64 18.97 0.83
CA HIS A 77 -1.65 19.63 0.00
C HIS A 77 -1.27 18.78 -1.21
N THR A 78 -1.12 17.48 -0.98
CA THR A 78 -0.77 16.49 -2.01
C THR A 78 -1.87 15.46 -2.14
N ILE A 79 -2.27 15.15 -3.38
CA ILE A 79 -3.20 14.07 -3.68
C ILE A 79 -2.43 13.03 -4.47
N PHE A 80 -2.38 11.81 -3.95
CA PHE A 80 -1.65 10.70 -4.53
C PHE A 80 -2.60 9.54 -4.86
N LYS A 81 -2.66 9.14 -6.13
CA LYS A 81 -3.33 7.91 -6.54
C LYS A 81 -2.32 6.76 -6.55
N LYS A 82 -2.41 5.89 -5.57
CA LYS A 82 -1.64 4.64 -5.54
C LYS A 82 -2.25 3.66 -6.53
N ILE A 83 -1.41 3.16 -7.41
CA ILE A 83 -1.74 2.11 -8.38
C ILE A 83 -0.86 0.89 -8.18
N ASP A 84 -1.29 -0.25 -8.68
CA ASP A 84 -0.45 -1.45 -8.67
C ASP A 84 0.83 -1.24 -9.48
N SER A 85 1.99 -1.61 -8.92
CA SER A 85 3.30 -1.41 -9.57
C SER A 85 3.52 -2.28 -10.81
N THR A 86 2.59 -3.21 -11.11
CA THR A 86 2.55 -4.03 -12.32
C THR A 86 1.35 -3.70 -13.21
N LEU A 87 0.61 -2.61 -12.88
CA LEU A 87 -0.56 -2.11 -13.59
C LEU A 87 -1.74 -3.09 -13.66
N ARG A 88 -1.93 -3.92 -12.61
CA ARG A 88 -3.19 -4.66 -12.45
C ARG A 88 -4.35 -3.70 -12.17
N GLY A 89 -5.55 -4.10 -12.51
CA GLY A 89 -6.75 -3.29 -12.30
C GLY A 89 -6.99 -2.26 -13.41
N GLN A 90 -7.80 -1.27 -13.11
CA GLN A 90 -8.26 -0.25 -14.06
C GLN A 90 -7.68 1.13 -13.71
N ALA A 91 -6.35 1.24 -13.65
CA ALA A 91 -5.68 2.46 -13.22
C ALA A 91 -6.09 3.70 -14.03
N GLY A 92 -6.33 3.56 -15.34
CA GLY A 92 -6.80 4.66 -16.18
C GLY A 92 -8.16 5.23 -15.74
N VAL A 93 -9.13 4.36 -15.44
CA VAL A 93 -10.45 4.77 -14.96
C VAL A 93 -10.33 5.45 -13.58
N GLU A 94 -9.52 4.90 -12.70
CA GLU A 94 -9.28 5.45 -11.36
C GLU A 94 -8.60 6.82 -11.38
N ILE A 95 -7.62 7.01 -12.29
CA ILE A 95 -6.92 8.29 -12.47
C ILE A 95 -7.89 9.37 -12.94
N VAL A 96 -8.67 9.09 -13.98
CA VAL A 96 -9.66 10.05 -14.50
C VAL A 96 -10.68 10.42 -13.43
N ALA A 97 -11.23 9.41 -12.72
CA ALA A 97 -12.18 9.66 -11.65
C ALA A 97 -11.57 10.52 -10.51
N ALA A 98 -10.30 10.27 -10.14
CA ALA A 98 -9.63 11.05 -9.13
C ALA A 98 -9.31 12.49 -9.60
N MET A 99 -8.87 12.67 -10.85
CA MET A 99 -8.65 14.02 -11.40
C MET A 99 -9.92 14.85 -11.36
N GLU A 100 -11.04 14.29 -11.79
CA GLU A 100 -12.35 14.95 -11.78
C GLU A 100 -12.81 15.28 -10.36
N ALA A 101 -12.79 14.27 -9.47
CA ALA A 101 -13.32 14.40 -8.11
C ALA A 101 -12.53 15.39 -7.23
N PHE A 102 -11.23 15.50 -7.46
CA PHE A 102 -10.35 16.40 -6.71
C PHE A 102 -10.01 17.69 -7.46
N GLY A 103 -10.52 17.90 -8.66
CA GLY A 103 -10.24 19.10 -9.46
C GLY A 103 -8.77 19.26 -9.81
N CYS A 104 -8.07 18.14 -10.12
CA CYS A 104 -6.68 18.18 -10.55
C CYS A 104 -6.56 18.62 -12.01
N GLU A 105 -5.65 19.56 -12.30
CA GLU A 105 -5.44 20.11 -13.64
C GLU A 105 -4.70 19.14 -14.56
N ALA A 106 -3.81 18.32 -13.97
CA ALA A 106 -3.06 17.29 -14.67
C ALA A 106 -2.69 16.14 -13.72
N ALA A 107 -2.28 15.00 -14.31
CA ALA A 107 -1.72 13.88 -13.60
C ALA A 107 -0.29 13.58 -14.07
N LEU A 108 0.61 13.34 -13.14
CA LEU A 108 1.96 12.82 -13.40
C LEU A 108 2.05 11.39 -12.92
N MET A 109 2.30 10.47 -13.85
CA MET A 109 2.26 9.03 -13.59
C MET A 109 3.65 8.40 -13.73
N CYS A 110 4.12 7.74 -12.67
CA CYS A 110 5.28 6.86 -12.73
C CYS A 110 5.06 5.63 -11.82
N PRO A 111 4.77 4.44 -12.37
CA PRO A 111 4.59 3.22 -11.60
C PRO A 111 5.90 2.61 -11.12
N ALA A 112 7.07 3.14 -11.48
CA ALA A 112 8.37 2.61 -11.11
C ALA A 112 8.53 2.45 -9.59
N PHE A 113 9.19 1.35 -9.19
CA PHE A 113 9.61 1.05 -7.83
C PHE A 113 10.97 0.36 -7.89
N PRO A 114 12.08 1.14 -8.08
CA PRO A 114 13.40 0.58 -8.34
C PRO A 114 13.88 -0.42 -7.28
N LYS A 115 13.61 -0.16 -6.00
CA LYS A 115 13.92 -1.08 -4.88
C LYS A 115 13.24 -2.44 -4.99
N MET A 116 12.21 -2.52 -5.81
CA MET A 116 11.47 -3.75 -6.09
C MET A 116 11.70 -4.22 -7.53
N ASN A 117 12.72 -3.73 -8.22
CA ASN A 117 13.05 -4.03 -9.62
C ASN A 117 11.92 -3.72 -10.61
N ARG A 118 11.21 -2.61 -10.41
CA ARG A 118 10.24 -2.06 -11.36
C ARG A 118 10.76 -0.74 -11.87
N THR A 119 11.00 -0.68 -13.20
CA THR A 119 11.50 0.53 -13.88
C THR A 119 10.55 0.94 -15.00
N VAL A 120 10.59 2.22 -15.36
CA VAL A 120 9.95 2.73 -16.58
C VAL A 120 11.02 3.34 -17.46
N GLU A 121 11.15 2.81 -18.67
CA GLU A 121 12.15 3.23 -19.65
C GLU A 121 11.49 3.39 -21.02
N ALA A 122 11.64 4.57 -21.62
CA ALA A 122 11.01 4.95 -22.89
C ALA A 122 9.48 4.67 -22.91
N GLY A 123 8.78 4.95 -21.80
CA GLY A 123 7.34 4.72 -21.66
C GLY A 123 6.93 3.27 -21.37
N TRP A 124 7.89 2.35 -21.21
CA TRP A 124 7.62 0.94 -20.94
C TRP A 124 7.89 0.58 -19.49
N LEU A 125 6.87 0.08 -18.80
CA LEU A 125 7.04 -0.56 -17.50
C LEU A 125 7.71 -1.92 -17.67
N ARG A 126 8.79 -2.13 -16.92
CA ARG A 126 9.56 -3.38 -16.85
C ARG A 126 9.60 -3.89 -15.42
N VAL A 127 9.53 -5.20 -15.24
CA VAL A 127 9.61 -5.85 -13.93
C VAL A 127 10.62 -7.00 -14.03
N ALA A 128 11.64 -6.96 -13.20
CA ALA A 128 12.62 -8.02 -13.08
C ALA A 128 12.43 -8.84 -11.79
N GLY A 129 12.83 -10.11 -11.81
CA GLY A 129 12.76 -10.98 -10.62
C GLY A 129 11.38 -11.55 -10.28
N VAL A 130 10.37 -11.35 -11.14
CA VAL A 130 9.00 -11.84 -10.93
C VAL A 130 8.57 -12.60 -12.18
N GLY A 131 8.82 -13.92 -12.22
CA GLY A 131 8.35 -14.79 -13.30
C GLY A 131 8.51 -14.22 -14.72
N LYS A 132 7.58 -14.54 -15.61
CA LYS A 132 7.50 -13.93 -16.95
C LYS A 132 6.59 -12.70 -16.90
N PHE A 133 7.13 -11.53 -16.64
CA PHE A 133 6.41 -10.27 -16.81
C PHE A 133 6.56 -9.78 -18.26
N VAL A 134 5.45 -9.49 -18.91
CA VAL A 134 5.44 -8.86 -20.23
C VAL A 134 5.51 -7.35 -20.04
N PRO A 135 6.51 -6.64 -20.61
CA PRO A 135 6.59 -5.19 -20.51
C PRO A 135 5.31 -4.52 -21.01
N VAL A 136 4.87 -3.47 -20.30
CA VAL A 136 3.63 -2.73 -20.61
C VAL A 136 3.98 -1.33 -21.10
N GLU A 137 3.52 -0.98 -22.29
CA GLU A 137 3.59 0.40 -22.79
C GLU A 137 2.48 1.21 -22.11
N ILE A 138 2.87 2.19 -21.28
CA ILE A 138 1.96 2.85 -20.34
C ILE A 138 0.88 3.66 -21.06
N VAL A 139 1.24 4.40 -22.12
CA VAL A 139 0.26 5.23 -22.84
C VAL A 139 -0.75 4.36 -23.61
N ALA A 140 -0.31 3.24 -24.21
CA ALA A 140 -1.21 2.30 -24.83
C ALA A 140 -2.16 1.64 -23.82
N TYR A 141 -1.62 1.24 -22.64
CA TYR A 141 -2.43 0.71 -21.54
C TYR A 141 -3.52 1.70 -21.09
N LEU A 142 -3.18 2.98 -20.94
CA LEU A 142 -4.13 4.03 -20.53
C LEU A 142 -5.20 4.27 -21.63
N ARG A 143 -4.78 4.34 -22.89
CA ARG A 143 -5.70 4.50 -24.02
C ARG A 143 -6.68 3.33 -24.16
N ALA A 144 -6.22 2.10 -23.92
CA ALA A 144 -7.08 0.91 -23.91
C ALA A 144 -8.17 0.97 -22.83
N GLN A 145 -7.97 1.79 -21.78
CA GLN A 145 -8.96 2.05 -20.72
C GLN A 145 -9.77 3.35 -20.98
N GLY A 146 -9.70 3.91 -22.18
CA GLY A 146 -10.48 5.07 -22.59
C GLY A 146 -9.92 6.41 -22.10
N VAL A 147 -8.66 6.46 -21.63
CA VAL A 147 -8.05 7.72 -21.19
C VAL A 147 -7.55 8.52 -22.40
N GLY A 148 -8.14 9.69 -22.61
CA GLY A 148 -7.68 10.68 -23.60
C GLY A 148 -6.61 11.61 -23.03
N GLY A 149 -5.91 12.34 -23.94
CA GLY A 149 -4.94 13.35 -23.53
C GLY A 149 -3.71 12.82 -22.76
N CYS A 150 -3.37 11.53 -22.97
CA CYS A 150 -2.17 10.94 -22.35
C CYS A 150 -0.95 11.12 -23.28
N ALA A 151 0.19 11.44 -22.65
CA ALA A 151 1.49 11.56 -23.30
C ALA A 151 2.56 10.81 -22.50
N HIS A 152 3.63 10.39 -23.16
CA HIS A 152 4.88 10.02 -22.52
C HIS A 152 5.87 11.18 -22.70
N ALA A 153 6.63 11.48 -21.66
CA ALA A 153 7.70 12.48 -21.71
C ALA A 153 8.85 12.10 -20.77
N ALA A 154 10.04 12.56 -21.09
CA ALA A 154 11.11 12.68 -20.10
C ALA A 154 10.76 13.78 -19.08
N VAL A 155 11.38 13.76 -17.91
CA VAL A 155 11.05 14.70 -16.83
C VAL A 155 11.22 16.18 -17.25
N GLU A 156 12.21 16.48 -18.07
CA GLU A 156 12.50 17.80 -18.63
C GLU A 156 11.41 18.28 -19.62
N GLY A 157 10.63 17.35 -20.15
CA GLY A 157 9.53 17.61 -21.10
C GLY A 157 8.16 17.85 -20.46
N VAL A 158 8.03 17.79 -19.13
CA VAL A 158 6.76 17.90 -18.42
C VAL A 158 6.03 19.21 -18.78
N GLU A 159 6.68 20.36 -18.64
CA GLU A 159 6.08 21.67 -18.95
C GLU A 159 5.67 21.80 -20.42
N LYS A 160 6.50 21.27 -21.35
CA LYS A 160 6.19 21.27 -22.78
C LYS A 160 4.96 20.40 -23.07
N ALA A 161 4.88 19.24 -22.46
CA ALA A 161 3.73 18.35 -22.65
C ALA A 161 2.43 18.95 -22.09
N LEU A 162 2.49 19.59 -20.91
CA LEU A 162 1.35 20.32 -20.31
C LEU A 162 0.93 21.50 -21.19
N ALA A 163 1.86 22.28 -21.73
CA ALA A 163 1.57 23.38 -22.63
C ALA A 163 0.96 22.91 -23.96
N ALA A 164 1.30 21.71 -24.41
CA ALA A 164 0.68 21.04 -25.56
C ALA A 164 -0.71 20.45 -25.28
N GLY A 165 -1.23 20.58 -24.04
CA GLY A 165 -2.56 20.15 -23.66
C GLY A 165 -2.65 18.72 -23.09
N ALA A 166 -1.53 18.06 -22.81
CA ALA A 166 -1.55 16.77 -22.13
C ALA A 166 -2.18 16.91 -20.73
N LYS A 167 -3.10 16.00 -20.39
CA LYS A 167 -3.74 15.92 -19.08
C LYS A 167 -3.12 14.86 -18.19
N LEU A 168 -2.55 13.82 -18.75
CA LEU A 168 -1.85 12.75 -18.05
C LEU A 168 -0.52 12.49 -18.73
N ILE A 169 0.56 12.55 -17.96
CA ILE A 169 1.92 12.35 -18.48
C ILE A 169 2.54 11.16 -17.77
N ALA A 170 2.86 10.10 -18.55
CA ALA A 170 3.67 8.99 -18.12
C ALA A 170 5.15 9.39 -18.16
N LEU A 171 5.89 9.09 -17.09
CA LEU A 171 7.28 9.52 -16.90
C LEU A 171 8.19 8.33 -16.64
N ASP A 172 9.42 8.42 -17.14
CA ASP A 172 10.45 7.40 -16.98
C ASP A 172 11.15 7.53 -15.61
N ALA A 173 11.45 6.39 -14.99
CA ALA A 173 12.34 6.29 -13.84
C ALA A 173 12.96 4.90 -13.73
N ALA A 174 14.27 4.83 -13.63
CA ALA A 174 15.04 3.62 -13.41
C ALA A 174 15.65 3.55 -12.01
N CYS A 175 15.74 4.67 -11.29
CA CYS A 175 16.30 4.79 -9.96
C CYS A 175 15.49 5.77 -9.08
N ASP A 176 15.81 5.83 -7.78
CA ASP A 176 15.15 6.74 -6.84
C ASP A 176 15.39 8.22 -7.19
N ASP A 177 16.59 8.57 -7.75
CA ASP A 177 16.91 9.93 -8.16
C ASP A 177 16.01 10.41 -9.31
N ASP A 178 15.62 9.51 -10.23
CA ASP A 178 14.68 9.84 -11.30
C ASP A 178 13.30 10.19 -10.71
N LEU A 179 12.84 9.42 -9.71
CA LEU A 179 11.59 9.69 -9.02
C LEU A 179 11.65 11.05 -8.28
N ASP A 180 12.79 11.39 -7.68
CA ASP A 180 12.98 12.69 -7.02
C ASP A 180 12.95 13.85 -8.03
N ARG A 181 13.53 13.66 -9.23
CA ARG A 181 13.41 14.65 -10.32
C ARG A 181 11.97 14.82 -10.79
N ILE A 182 11.20 13.74 -10.91
CA ILE A 182 9.77 13.80 -11.23
C ILE A 182 9.01 14.61 -10.17
N ALA A 183 9.24 14.30 -8.89
CA ALA A 183 8.58 15.01 -7.79
C ALA A 183 8.94 16.51 -7.77
N ALA A 184 10.19 16.85 -8.10
CA ALA A 184 10.65 18.24 -8.21
C ALA A 184 9.99 18.96 -9.39
N ALA A 185 10.01 18.33 -10.58
CA ALA A 185 9.44 18.91 -11.80
C ALA A 185 7.94 19.20 -11.66
N GLY A 186 7.18 18.22 -11.13
CA GLY A 186 5.75 18.41 -10.95
C GLY A 186 5.41 19.50 -9.93
N ALA A 187 6.19 19.62 -8.84
CA ALA A 187 6.00 20.70 -7.88
C ALA A 187 6.32 22.09 -8.48
N ALA A 188 7.30 22.16 -9.39
CA ALA A 188 7.68 23.41 -10.07
C ALA A 188 6.59 23.93 -11.03
N THR A 189 5.66 23.08 -11.49
CA THR A 189 4.56 23.51 -12.38
C THR A 189 3.61 24.50 -11.73
N GLY A 190 3.55 24.56 -10.41
CA GLY A 190 2.57 25.37 -9.67
C GLY A 190 1.11 24.94 -9.84
N ARG A 191 0.86 23.84 -10.55
CA ARG A 191 -0.48 23.32 -10.84
C ARG A 191 -0.97 22.36 -9.76
N ARG A 192 -2.28 22.18 -9.68
CA ARG A 192 -2.87 21.12 -8.85
C ARG A 192 -2.72 19.77 -9.55
N ILE A 193 -1.65 19.07 -9.20
CA ILE A 193 -1.25 17.77 -9.80
C ILE A 193 -1.88 16.62 -9.02
N LEU A 194 -2.46 15.64 -9.74
CA LEU A 194 -2.66 14.30 -9.24
C LEU A 194 -1.37 13.49 -9.43
N TRP A 195 -0.73 13.11 -8.34
CA TRP A 195 0.41 12.22 -8.39
C TRP A 195 -0.05 10.78 -8.51
N VAL A 196 0.49 10.03 -9.46
CA VAL A 196 0.06 8.66 -9.75
C VAL A 196 1.26 7.73 -9.78
N GLY A 197 1.25 6.69 -8.95
CA GLY A 197 2.39 5.77 -8.95
C GLY A 197 2.31 4.66 -7.90
N SER A 198 3.45 4.00 -7.74
CA SER A 198 3.72 3.02 -6.68
C SER A 198 4.28 3.72 -5.43
N ALA A 199 4.67 2.93 -4.41
CA ALA A 199 5.40 3.45 -3.25
C ALA A 199 6.74 4.10 -3.60
N GLY A 200 7.31 3.82 -4.78
CA GLY A 200 8.51 4.50 -5.26
C GLY A 200 8.30 6.01 -5.39
N LEU A 201 7.29 6.43 -6.16
CA LEU A 201 6.97 7.85 -6.33
C LEU A 201 6.42 8.47 -5.03
N ALA A 202 5.63 7.74 -4.24
CA ALA A 202 5.21 8.19 -2.91
C ALA A 202 6.42 8.49 -2.01
N GLY A 203 7.48 7.67 -2.07
CA GLY A 203 8.74 7.88 -1.36
C GLY A 203 9.46 9.15 -1.79
N ALA A 204 9.48 9.47 -3.09
CA ALA A 204 10.04 10.71 -3.60
C ALA A 204 9.28 11.94 -3.06
N LEU A 205 7.94 11.89 -3.05
CA LEU A 205 7.14 12.95 -2.46
C LEU A 205 7.38 13.08 -0.96
N ALA A 206 7.50 11.97 -0.22
CA ALA A 206 7.80 11.98 1.20
C ALA A 206 9.18 12.60 1.50
N ARG A 207 10.20 12.38 0.65
CA ARG A 207 11.53 13.00 0.78
C ARG A 207 11.51 14.52 0.62
N ARG A 208 10.55 15.07 -0.10
CA ARG A 208 10.38 16.53 -0.23
C ARG A 208 9.80 17.21 1.00
N LEU A 209 9.14 16.47 1.87
CA LEU A 209 8.65 16.99 3.15
C LEU A 209 9.82 17.11 4.14
N ALA A 210 9.81 18.17 4.95
CA ALA A 210 10.75 18.31 6.05
C ALA A 210 10.62 17.07 6.98
N VAL A 211 11.73 16.60 7.55
CA VAL A 211 11.67 15.53 8.53
C VAL A 211 10.91 16.01 9.76
N SER A 212 9.82 15.34 10.11
CA SER A 212 9.10 15.61 11.35
C SER A 212 9.69 14.71 12.45
N GLY A 213 10.12 15.32 13.55
CA GLY A 213 10.80 14.59 14.63
C GLY A 213 9.87 13.85 15.60
N THR A 214 8.59 13.69 15.28
CA THR A 214 7.57 13.40 16.30
C THR A 214 6.78 12.10 16.13
N ALA A 215 7.07 11.27 15.13
CA ALA A 215 6.45 9.94 15.09
C ALA A 215 6.98 9.11 16.28
N ALA A 216 6.12 8.82 17.23
CA ALA A 216 6.45 7.88 18.30
C ALA A 216 6.78 6.53 17.67
N LYS A 217 8.00 6.04 17.86
CA LYS A 217 8.33 4.67 17.46
C LYS A 217 7.44 3.72 18.26
N MET A 218 6.76 2.83 17.57
CA MET A 218 6.04 1.75 18.22
C MET A 218 7.01 0.91 19.02
N VAL A 219 6.66 0.61 20.27
CA VAL A 219 7.34 -0.42 21.04
C VAL A 219 7.07 -1.75 20.34
N ARG A 220 8.12 -2.39 19.82
CA ARG A 220 8.00 -3.70 19.16
C ARG A 220 7.68 -4.75 20.20
N PRO A 221 6.55 -5.44 20.12
CA PRO A 221 6.30 -6.54 21.04
C PRO A 221 7.24 -7.69 20.70
N ALA A 222 7.84 -8.30 21.72
CA ALA A 222 8.61 -9.52 21.54
C ALA A 222 7.68 -10.72 21.71
N GLY A 223 7.52 -11.55 20.67
CA GLY A 223 6.73 -12.76 20.80
C GLY A 223 6.28 -13.39 19.47
N PRO A 224 5.43 -14.42 19.54
CA PRO A 224 5.00 -15.16 18.37
C PRO A 224 4.09 -14.32 17.46
N VAL A 225 4.23 -14.55 16.15
CA VAL A 225 3.47 -13.88 15.08
C VAL A 225 2.40 -14.80 14.56
N LEU A 226 1.20 -14.28 14.35
CA LEU A 226 0.15 -14.94 13.60
C LEU A 226 0.17 -14.45 12.15
N PHE A 227 0.60 -15.32 11.23
CA PHE A 227 0.60 -15.07 9.81
C PHE A 227 -0.76 -15.44 9.21
N CYS A 228 -1.46 -14.45 8.64
CA CYS A 228 -2.71 -14.63 7.90
C CYS A 228 -2.43 -14.40 6.41
N ILE A 229 -2.40 -15.46 5.62
CA ILE A 229 -1.89 -15.42 4.24
C ILE A 229 -2.94 -15.95 3.27
N GLY A 230 -3.43 -15.09 2.36
CA GLY A 230 -4.37 -15.47 1.32
C GLY A 230 -3.84 -15.29 -0.10
N SER A 231 -2.66 -14.67 -0.26
CA SER A 231 -2.07 -14.47 -1.58
C SER A 231 -1.59 -15.78 -2.19
N ASP A 232 -1.99 -16.03 -3.46
CA ASP A 232 -1.53 -17.15 -4.28
C ASP A 232 -0.36 -16.77 -5.20
N HIS A 233 0.22 -15.58 -5.03
CA HIS A 233 1.37 -15.16 -5.81
C HIS A 233 2.57 -16.07 -5.54
N ALA A 234 3.29 -16.48 -6.61
CA ALA A 234 4.42 -17.42 -6.52
C ALA A 234 5.47 -17.02 -5.46
N ALA A 235 5.78 -15.72 -5.34
CA ALA A 235 6.68 -15.22 -4.31
C ALA A 235 6.16 -15.51 -2.89
N THR A 236 4.85 -15.29 -2.63
CA THR A 236 4.27 -15.56 -1.31
C THR A 236 4.26 -17.07 -1.01
N LEU A 237 4.00 -17.92 -2.01
CA LEU A 237 4.04 -19.37 -1.83
C LEU A 237 5.45 -19.86 -1.48
N ALA A 238 6.50 -19.33 -2.14
CA ALA A 238 7.89 -19.63 -1.81
C ALA A 238 8.25 -19.17 -0.40
N GLN A 239 7.85 -17.96 -0.02
CA GLN A 239 8.06 -17.38 1.32
C GLN A 239 7.41 -18.22 2.43
N GLN A 240 6.18 -18.71 2.21
CA GLN A 240 5.51 -19.60 3.15
C GLN A 240 6.26 -20.94 3.29
N ALA A 241 6.67 -21.50 2.14
CA ALA A 241 7.44 -22.74 2.15
C ALA A 241 8.77 -22.59 2.91
N ALA A 242 9.47 -21.45 2.74
CA ALA A 242 10.68 -21.15 3.47
C ALA A 242 10.41 -21.03 4.99
N LEU A 243 9.39 -20.27 5.39
CA LEU A 243 9.02 -20.06 6.80
C LEU A 243 8.69 -21.39 7.51
N VAL A 244 7.99 -22.30 6.85
CA VAL A 244 7.63 -23.62 7.39
C VAL A 244 8.84 -24.57 7.38
N ARG A 245 9.62 -24.60 6.28
CA ARG A 245 10.83 -25.43 6.15
C ARG A 245 11.85 -25.17 7.24
N GLU A 246 12.03 -23.90 7.61
CA GLU A 246 12.93 -23.48 8.69
C GLU A 246 12.32 -23.63 10.09
N ARG A 247 11.16 -24.25 10.18
CA ARG A 247 10.42 -24.47 11.45
C ARG A 247 10.14 -23.19 12.23
N ARG A 248 10.05 -22.06 11.53
CA ARG A 248 9.76 -20.76 12.13
C ARG A 248 8.26 -20.59 12.39
N ALA A 249 7.39 -21.26 11.62
CA ALA A 249 5.94 -21.26 11.84
C ALA A 249 5.34 -22.64 11.69
N ARG A 250 4.26 -22.90 12.46
CA ARG A 250 3.40 -24.07 12.33
C ARG A 250 2.21 -23.73 11.43
N LEU A 251 1.94 -24.56 10.43
CA LEU A 251 0.72 -24.47 9.66
C LEU A 251 -0.47 -24.85 10.55
N VAL A 252 -1.52 -24.03 10.57
CA VAL A 252 -2.68 -24.19 11.45
C VAL A 252 -3.98 -23.97 10.68
N GLU A 253 -5.06 -24.65 11.07
CA GLU A 253 -6.37 -24.57 10.43
C GLU A 253 -7.50 -24.28 11.42
N THR A 254 -7.29 -24.56 12.69
CA THR A 254 -8.30 -24.44 13.75
C THR A 254 -7.87 -23.44 14.84
N ARG A 255 -8.84 -22.92 15.57
CA ARG A 255 -8.59 -22.04 16.73
C ARG A 255 -7.72 -22.70 17.79
N VAL A 256 -7.91 -24.01 18.02
CA VAL A 256 -7.12 -24.76 19.00
C VAL A 256 -5.67 -24.84 18.58
N GLU A 257 -5.40 -25.13 17.31
CA GLU A 257 -4.04 -25.19 16.78
C GLU A 257 -3.35 -23.82 16.78
N ILE A 258 -4.09 -22.75 16.43
CA ILE A 258 -3.58 -21.36 16.51
C ILE A 258 -3.11 -21.08 17.94
N ARG A 259 -3.97 -21.31 18.94
CA ARG A 259 -3.64 -21.06 20.33
C ARG A 259 -2.47 -21.90 20.82
N ALA A 260 -2.50 -23.20 20.56
CA ALA A 260 -1.43 -24.10 20.98
C ALA A 260 -0.06 -23.70 20.38
N ALA A 261 -0.02 -23.33 19.08
CA ALA A 261 1.22 -22.90 18.46
C ALA A 261 1.79 -21.63 19.12
N LEU A 262 0.92 -20.62 19.34
CA LEU A 262 1.31 -19.33 19.90
C LEU A 262 1.66 -19.44 21.40
N GLU A 263 0.93 -20.22 22.19
CA GLU A 263 1.21 -20.48 23.61
C GLU A 263 2.55 -21.22 23.82
N ASP A 264 2.92 -22.11 22.87
CA ASP A 264 4.24 -22.75 22.83
C ASP A 264 5.37 -21.80 22.38
N GLY A 265 5.06 -20.55 22.06
CA GLY A 265 6.03 -19.56 21.55
C GLY A 265 6.41 -19.75 20.07
N ALA A 266 5.75 -20.65 19.34
CA ALA A 266 5.95 -20.80 17.90
C ALA A 266 5.06 -19.82 17.12
N HIS A 267 5.52 -19.39 15.95
CA HIS A 267 4.64 -18.66 15.03
C HIS A 267 3.55 -19.58 14.48
N ALA A 268 2.38 -19.00 14.20
CA ALA A 268 1.27 -19.70 13.55
C ALA A 268 1.06 -19.18 12.13
N LEU A 269 0.85 -20.05 11.14
CA LEU A 269 0.54 -19.68 9.77
C LEU A 269 -0.83 -20.21 9.38
N LEU A 270 -1.79 -19.31 9.23
CA LEU A 270 -3.15 -19.61 8.76
C LEU A 270 -3.28 -19.23 7.28
N ARG A 271 -3.65 -20.21 6.44
CA ARG A 271 -4.00 -19.96 5.04
C ARG A 271 -5.45 -19.50 4.93
N ILE A 272 -5.64 -18.36 4.23
CA ILE A 272 -6.95 -17.74 4.00
C ILE A 272 -7.22 -17.63 2.49
N PRO A 273 -7.54 -18.73 1.80
CA PRO A 273 -7.87 -18.68 0.38
C PRO A 273 -9.05 -17.75 0.12
N ARG A 274 -9.03 -17.08 -1.05
CA ARG A 274 -10.08 -16.13 -1.43
C ARG A 274 -11.47 -16.80 -1.38
N GLY A 275 -12.41 -16.15 -0.69
CA GLY A 275 -13.80 -16.61 -0.58
C GLY A 275 -14.03 -17.76 0.41
N ARG A 276 -13.00 -18.27 1.11
CA ARG A 276 -13.14 -19.37 2.06
C ARG A 276 -13.88 -18.97 3.35
N PHE A 277 -13.69 -17.77 3.84
CA PHE A 277 -14.24 -17.31 5.13
C PHE A 277 -15.08 -16.05 4.95
N ARG A 278 -16.20 -15.99 5.69
CA ARG A 278 -16.87 -14.74 6.02
C ARG A 278 -16.19 -14.10 7.23
N ALA A 279 -16.38 -12.79 7.43
CA ALA A 279 -15.71 -12.06 8.51
C ALA A 279 -15.99 -12.66 9.90
N ALA A 280 -17.25 -13.04 10.19
CA ALA A 280 -17.61 -13.65 11.47
C ALA A 280 -16.92 -15.01 11.69
N GLU A 281 -16.89 -15.88 10.68
CA GLU A 281 -16.23 -17.19 10.74
C GLU A 281 -14.73 -17.03 10.98
N LEU A 282 -14.11 -16.07 10.31
CA LEU A 282 -12.70 -15.78 10.50
C LEU A 282 -12.44 -15.22 11.90
N TRP A 283 -13.31 -14.36 12.41
CA TRP A 283 -13.18 -13.87 13.78
C TRP A 283 -13.26 -14.97 14.83
N ASP A 284 -14.16 -15.94 14.65
CA ASP A 284 -14.26 -17.10 15.53
C ASP A 284 -12.95 -17.90 15.62
N LEU A 285 -12.16 -17.94 14.53
CA LEU A 285 -10.83 -18.57 14.55
C LEU A 285 -9.78 -17.70 15.26
N LEU A 286 -9.81 -16.38 15.04
CA LEU A 286 -8.74 -15.47 15.44
C LEU A 286 -8.94 -14.86 16.83
N ALA A 287 -10.17 -14.79 17.32
CA ALA A 287 -10.51 -14.11 18.58
C ALA A 287 -9.74 -14.68 19.78
N GLY A 288 -9.03 -13.77 20.50
CA GLY A 288 -8.23 -14.12 21.66
C GLY A 288 -6.99 -14.96 21.36
N ALA A 289 -6.50 -14.97 20.11
CA ALA A 289 -5.21 -15.56 19.78
C ALA A 289 -4.08 -14.82 20.51
N PRO A 290 -3.21 -15.51 21.28
CA PRO A 290 -2.15 -14.87 22.07
C PRO A 290 -0.92 -14.51 21.21
N ALA A 291 -1.16 -13.87 20.07
CA ALA A 291 -0.11 -13.38 19.19
C ALA A 291 0.44 -12.05 19.70
N ALA A 292 1.74 -11.84 19.56
CA ALA A 292 2.37 -10.55 19.79
C ALA A 292 2.17 -9.59 18.60
N ALA A 293 2.07 -10.15 17.39
CA ALA A 293 1.86 -9.38 16.16
C ALA A 293 1.07 -10.18 15.11
N LEU A 294 0.48 -9.46 14.18
CA LEU A 294 -0.13 -10.01 12.97
C LEU A 294 0.75 -9.74 11.75
N ALA A 295 0.86 -10.71 10.85
CA ALA A 295 1.44 -10.53 9.53
C ALA A 295 0.41 -10.89 8.46
N LEU A 296 -0.06 -9.89 7.70
CA LEU A 296 -1.15 -9.99 6.75
C LEU A 296 -0.62 -9.95 5.32
N SER A 297 -0.79 -11.02 4.54
CA SER A 297 -0.32 -11.06 3.15
C SER A 297 -1.45 -11.24 2.15
N GLY A 298 -1.59 -10.23 1.27
CA GLY A 298 -2.67 -10.07 0.29
C GLY A 298 -3.67 -8.97 0.72
N GLY A 299 -4.03 -8.08 -0.21
CA GLY A 299 -4.91 -6.93 0.07
C GLY A 299 -6.28 -7.36 0.61
N ASP A 300 -6.94 -8.30 -0.09
CA ASP A 300 -8.25 -8.83 0.33
C ASP A 300 -8.19 -9.52 1.70
N THR A 301 -7.09 -10.25 1.97
CA THR A 301 -6.88 -10.92 3.25
C THR A 301 -6.70 -9.94 4.39
N ALA A 302 -5.86 -8.92 4.17
CA ALA A 302 -5.66 -7.86 5.17
C ALA A 302 -6.97 -7.13 5.48
N ALA A 303 -7.73 -6.76 4.45
CA ALA A 303 -9.04 -6.14 4.61
C ALA A 303 -10.04 -7.05 5.35
N LEU A 304 -10.07 -8.34 5.01
CA LEU A 304 -10.95 -9.31 5.65
C LEU A 304 -10.62 -9.52 7.14
N VAL A 305 -9.34 -9.68 7.50
CA VAL A 305 -8.89 -9.82 8.90
C VAL A 305 -9.21 -8.59 9.71
N CYS A 306 -8.91 -7.40 9.19
CA CYS A 306 -9.23 -6.14 9.86
C CYS A 306 -10.74 -5.95 10.05
N ARG A 307 -11.54 -6.26 9.02
CA ARG A 307 -13.02 -6.22 9.10
C ARG A 307 -13.56 -7.23 10.09
N ALA A 308 -13.03 -8.46 10.12
CA ALA A 308 -13.41 -9.50 11.06
C ALA A 308 -13.17 -9.07 12.52
N ALA A 309 -12.07 -8.38 12.77
CA ALA A 309 -11.74 -7.84 14.09
C ALA A 309 -12.50 -6.55 14.46
N GLY A 310 -13.24 -5.94 13.54
CA GLY A 310 -13.85 -4.62 13.76
C GLY A 310 -12.82 -3.51 13.92
N ALA A 311 -11.66 -3.64 13.26
CA ALA A 311 -10.60 -2.63 13.33
C ALA A 311 -11.05 -1.30 12.69
N GLU A 312 -10.72 -0.18 13.33
CA GLU A 312 -11.09 1.16 12.85
C GLU A 312 -10.04 1.76 11.92
N ARG A 313 -8.76 1.55 12.21
CA ARG A 313 -7.65 2.04 11.41
C ARG A 313 -6.36 1.26 11.67
N ILE A 314 -5.38 1.47 10.81
CA ILE A 314 -3.97 1.11 11.04
C ILE A 314 -3.17 2.40 11.14
N ASP A 315 -2.47 2.61 12.26
CA ASP A 315 -1.46 3.65 12.40
C ASP A 315 -0.12 3.06 11.99
N LEU A 316 0.57 3.70 11.02
CA LEU A 316 1.81 3.19 10.45
C LEU A 316 3.03 3.85 11.10
N ASP A 317 4.06 3.05 11.35
CA ASP A 317 5.36 3.50 11.89
C ASP A 317 6.47 3.50 10.84
N GLY A 318 6.29 2.73 9.76
CA GLY A 318 7.26 2.59 8.68
C GLY A 318 7.19 1.24 7.98
N GLU A 319 8.35 0.72 7.61
CA GLU A 319 8.50 -0.56 6.91
C GLU A 319 9.54 -1.44 7.62
N ILE A 320 9.28 -2.73 7.67
CA ILE A 320 10.25 -3.75 8.11
C ILE A 320 11.32 -3.92 7.02
N LEU A 321 10.87 -4.09 5.79
CA LEU A 321 11.67 -4.10 4.56
C LEU A 321 10.86 -3.41 3.45
N PRO A 322 11.48 -3.01 2.34
CA PRO A 322 10.78 -2.32 1.26
C PRO A 322 9.50 -3.05 0.85
N GLY A 323 8.37 -2.35 0.90
CA GLY A 323 7.05 -2.91 0.57
C GLY A 323 6.43 -3.82 1.63
N VAL A 324 6.97 -3.85 2.85
CA VAL A 324 6.38 -4.52 4.00
C VAL A 324 6.15 -3.51 5.13
N PRO A 325 5.08 -2.74 5.06
CA PRO A 325 4.68 -1.78 6.09
C PRO A 325 4.46 -2.44 7.45
N CYS A 326 4.77 -1.69 8.52
CA CYS A 326 4.43 -2.07 9.88
C CYS A 326 3.83 -0.91 10.67
N GLY A 327 3.05 -1.26 11.70
CA GLY A 327 2.37 -0.31 12.57
C GLY A 327 1.52 -1.00 13.61
N ALA A 328 0.43 -0.36 14.03
CA ALA A 328 -0.51 -0.91 15.00
C ALA A 328 -1.95 -0.79 14.51
N ILE A 329 -2.74 -1.82 14.76
CA ILE A 329 -4.19 -1.79 14.59
C ILE A 329 -4.78 -0.96 15.71
N ARG A 330 -5.82 -0.17 15.41
CA ARG A 330 -6.60 0.60 16.36
C ARG A 330 -8.07 0.24 16.24
N GLY A 331 -8.69 0.06 17.42
CA GLY A 331 -10.08 -0.35 17.54
C GLY A 331 -10.30 -1.84 17.33
N GLY A 332 -11.50 -2.30 17.72
CA GLY A 332 -11.90 -3.69 17.59
C GLY A 332 -11.14 -4.66 18.47
N GLY A 333 -11.22 -5.93 18.10
CA GLY A 333 -10.67 -7.03 18.91
C GLY A 333 -9.14 -7.16 18.85
N PHE A 334 -8.48 -6.43 17.99
CA PHE A 334 -7.02 -6.36 17.88
C PHE A 334 -6.47 -4.95 18.21
N ASP A 335 -7.21 -4.17 19.01
CA ASP A 335 -6.74 -2.84 19.39
C ASP A 335 -5.34 -2.87 20.03
N GLY A 336 -4.44 -2.01 19.55
CA GLY A 336 -3.05 -1.94 20.00
C GLY A 336 -2.12 -3.02 19.46
N MET A 337 -2.64 -4.03 18.73
CA MET A 337 -1.82 -5.12 18.20
C MET A 337 -0.90 -4.63 17.08
N ALA A 338 0.36 -5.04 17.16
CA ALA A 338 1.33 -4.80 16.09
C ALA A 338 0.92 -5.53 14.82
N VAL A 339 1.11 -4.89 13.68
CA VAL A 339 0.76 -5.46 12.38
C VAL A 339 1.81 -5.17 11.33
N ALA A 340 2.11 -6.18 10.51
CA ALA A 340 2.79 -6.00 9.23
C ALA A 340 1.85 -6.35 8.09
N THR A 341 1.88 -5.60 6.99
CA THR A 341 1.13 -5.92 5.78
C THR A 341 2.07 -6.13 4.61
N LYS A 342 1.74 -7.05 3.70
CA LYS A 342 2.58 -7.36 2.54
C LYS A 342 1.73 -7.63 1.30
N SER A 343 2.03 -6.94 0.21
CA SER A 343 1.52 -7.32 -1.11
C SER A 343 2.10 -8.67 -1.54
N GLY A 344 1.29 -9.49 -2.21
CA GLY A 344 1.67 -10.88 -2.55
C GLY A 344 2.98 -11.01 -3.33
N GLY A 345 3.24 -10.09 -4.27
CA GLY A 345 4.45 -10.11 -5.12
C GLY A 345 5.69 -9.46 -4.52
N PHE A 346 5.68 -9.06 -3.23
CA PHE A 346 6.76 -8.28 -2.64
C PHE A 346 7.68 -9.12 -1.74
N GLY A 347 8.96 -8.71 -1.69
CA GLY A 347 9.99 -9.33 -0.89
C GLY A 347 10.65 -10.56 -1.52
N GLY A 348 11.87 -10.87 -1.10
CA GLY A 348 12.58 -12.10 -1.43
C GLY A 348 11.99 -13.32 -0.76
N GLU A 349 12.62 -14.50 -0.95
CA GLU A 349 12.15 -15.77 -0.36
C GLU A 349 12.08 -15.69 1.18
N ASP A 350 12.98 -14.94 1.81
CA ASP A 350 13.09 -14.82 3.27
C ASP A 350 12.20 -13.72 3.88
N ALA A 351 11.39 -13.00 3.08
CA ALA A 351 10.65 -11.83 3.57
C ALA A 351 9.72 -12.14 4.76
N LEU A 352 9.08 -13.30 4.83
CA LEU A 352 8.25 -13.67 5.97
C LEU A 352 9.09 -14.10 7.20
N ILE A 353 10.30 -14.61 6.97
CA ILE A 353 11.26 -14.91 8.04
C ILE A 353 11.75 -13.59 8.66
N GLU A 354 12.09 -12.60 7.82
CA GLU A 354 12.48 -11.26 8.29
C GLU A 354 11.35 -10.58 9.10
N VAL A 355 10.09 -10.78 8.71
CA VAL A 355 8.93 -10.31 9.49
C VAL A 355 8.84 -11.02 10.84
N ALA A 356 9.06 -12.34 10.89
CA ALA A 356 9.10 -13.10 12.14
C ALA A 356 10.21 -12.58 13.06
N ASP A 357 11.42 -12.41 12.52
CA ASP A 357 12.58 -11.92 13.27
C ASP A 357 12.38 -10.49 13.80
N TYR A 358 11.74 -9.62 12.99
CA TYR A 358 11.44 -8.25 13.39
C TYR A 358 10.59 -8.17 14.68
N PHE A 359 9.61 -9.08 14.82
CA PHE A 359 8.72 -9.10 15.99
C PHE A 359 9.19 -10.00 17.12
N THR A 360 10.21 -10.85 16.91
CA THR A 360 10.79 -11.67 17.98
C THR A 360 12.05 -11.07 18.60
N CYS A 361 12.79 -10.25 17.84
CA CYS A 361 14.05 -9.68 18.26
C CYS A 361 13.99 -8.13 18.24
N PRO A 362 13.35 -7.47 19.22
CA PRO A 362 13.09 -6.02 19.18
C PRO A 362 14.35 -5.14 19.22
N ASN A 363 15.52 -5.70 19.47
CA ASN A 363 16.78 -4.97 19.67
C ASN A 363 17.81 -5.13 18.53
N ARG A 364 17.39 -5.59 17.35
CA ARG A 364 18.25 -5.58 16.16
C ARG A 364 18.03 -4.37 15.29
#